data_2d7d3d0ec6be96131d0ee8f06fd83efe
#
_entry.id   2d7d3d0ec6be96131d0ee8f06fd83efe
#
_cell.length_a   1.000
_cell.length_b   1.000
_cell.length_c   1.000
_cell.angle_alpha   90.00
_cell.angle_beta   90.00
_cell.angle_gamma   90.00
#
_symmetry.space_group_name_H-M   'P 1'
#
loop_
_entity.id
_entity.type
_entity.pdbx_description
1 polymer ?
#
loop_
_entity_poly.entity_id
_entity_poly.type
_entity_poly.pdbx_seq_one_letter_code
_entity_poly.pdbx_strand_id
1 'polypeptide(L)'
;MRDYTTFASPLAHPGEILREDYLPAVNLSPGGLARAMGLKDRSRIEQLVREQRSVTSDTALRLARVFSTSPEFWMNLQAQHDLSREAIANREALNHIQPLRAAG
;
A
#
# COMPACT_ATOMS: atom_id res chain seq x y z
N MET A 1 -10.63 -3.25 -16.68
CA MET A 1 -10.49 -2.26 -15.59
C MET A 1 -11.21 -2.74 -14.37
N ARG A 2 -10.59 -2.62 -13.18
CA ARG A 2 -11.18 -3.07 -11.94
C ARG A 2 -12.17 -2.04 -11.41
N ASP A 3 -13.36 -2.48 -11.03
CA ASP A 3 -14.37 -1.60 -10.40
C ASP A 3 -14.30 -1.78 -8.88
N TYR A 4 -13.63 -0.85 -8.23
CA TYR A 4 -13.45 -0.90 -6.77
C TYR A 4 -14.74 -0.62 -6.00
N THR A 5 -15.78 -0.06 -6.64
CA THR A 5 -17.04 0.25 -5.95
C THR A 5 -17.83 -1.00 -5.59
N THR A 6 -17.49 -2.16 -6.17
CA THR A 6 -18.17 -3.43 -5.88
C THR A 6 -17.55 -4.20 -4.73
N PHE A 7 -16.45 -3.74 -4.18
CA PHE A 7 -15.74 -4.45 -3.12
C PHE A 7 -16.49 -4.31 -1.79
N ALA A 8 -16.49 -5.40 -1.00
CA ALA A 8 -17.10 -5.41 0.33
C ALA A 8 -16.19 -4.74 1.37
N SER A 9 -14.87 -4.82 1.18
CA SER A 9 -13.90 -4.25 2.11
C SER A 9 -12.67 -3.81 1.33
N PRO A 10 -11.85 -2.89 1.89
CA PRO A 10 -10.62 -2.47 1.23
C PRO A 10 -9.65 -3.63 1.00
N LEU A 11 -8.88 -3.53 -0.08
CA LEU A 11 -7.76 -4.46 -0.31
C LEU A 11 -6.69 -4.23 0.76
N ALA A 12 -5.86 -5.25 0.97
CA ALA A 12 -4.88 -5.24 2.05
C ALA A 12 -3.96 -4.03 1.98
N HIS A 13 -3.68 -3.43 3.14
CA HIS A 13 -2.68 -2.38 3.29
C HIS A 13 -1.29 -3.01 3.10
N PRO A 14 -0.34 -2.31 2.43
CA PRO A 14 1.02 -2.85 2.27
C PRO A 14 1.70 -3.18 3.60
N GLY A 15 1.35 -2.49 4.68
CA GLY A 15 1.86 -2.81 6.02
C GLY A 15 1.44 -4.19 6.50
N GLU A 16 0.22 -4.62 6.17
CA GLU A 16 -0.23 -5.97 6.48
C GLU A 16 0.60 -7.01 5.72
N ILE A 17 0.81 -6.79 4.42
CA ILE A 17 1.61 -7.68 3.58
C ILE A 17 3.05 -7.77 4.12
N LEU A 18 3.62 -6.64 4.50
CA LEU A 18 4.96 -6.59 5.07
C LEU A 18 5.02 -7.37 6.39
N ARG A 19 4.07 -7.14 7.28
CA ARG A 19 4.01 -7.77 8.59
C ARG A 19 3.79 -9.28 8.51
N GLU A 20 2.85 -9.72 7.65
CA GLU A 20 2.42 -11.11 7.61
C GLU A 20 3.28 -11.98 6.70
N ASP A 21 3.76 -11.44 5.57
CA ASP A 21 4.40 -12.24 4.53
C ASP A 21 5.91 -12.03 4.45
N TYR A 22 6.40 -10.80 4.64
CA TYR A 22 7.81 -10.49 4.37
C TYR A 22 8.69 -10.54 5.60
N LEU A 23 8.28 -9.92 6.70
CA LEU A 23 9.09 -9.90 7.93
C LEU A 23 9.31 -11.30 8.51
N PRO A 24 8.28 -12.16 8.60
CA PRO A 24 8.52 -13.53 9.09
C PRO A 24 9.48 -14.32 8.19
N ALA A 25 9.42 -14.12 6.87
CA ALA A 25 10.27 -14.85 5.94
C ALA A 25 11.75 -14.56 6.12
N VAL A 26 12.10 -13.34 6.56
CA VAL A 26 13.50 -12.95 6.79
C VAL A 26 13.86 -12.86 8.27
N ASN A 27 12.90 -13.17 9.15
CA ASN A 27 13.09 -13.16 10.59
C ASN A 27 13.61 -11.81 11.10
N LEU A 28 13.03 -10.70 10.59
CA LEU A 28 13.38 -9.36 11.03
C LEU A 28 12.23 -8.72 11.80
N SER A 29 12.60 -7.93 12.81
CA SER A 29 11.69 -7.01 13.46
C SER A 29 11.54 -5.75 12.60
N PRO A 30 10.51 -4.91 12.85
CA PRO A 30 10.42 -3.61 12.17
C PRO A 30 11.68 -2.76 12.34
N GLY A 31 12.29 -2.76 13.53
CA GLY A 31 13.55 -2.05 13.76
C GLY A 31 14.70 -2.63 12.97
N GLY A 32 14.76 -3.96 12.86
CA GLY A 32 15.77 -4.63 12.04
C GLY A 32 15.62 -4.28 10.57
N LEU A 33 14.39 -4.24 10.08
CA LEU A 33 14.13 -3.84 8.71
C LEU A 33 14.52 -2.38 8.48
N ALA A 34 14.17 -1.48 9.40
CA ALA A 34 14.56 -0.07 9.28
C ALA A 34 16.07 0.09 9.13
N ARG A 35 16.85 -0.65 9.91
CA ARG A 35 18.32 -0.65 9.79
C ARG A 35 18.77 -1.18 8.43
N ALA A 36 18.17 -2.27 7.97
CA ALA A 36 18.49 -2.83 6.64
C ALA A 36 18.17 -1.87 5.52
N MET A 37 17.18 -1.01 5.70
CA MET A 37 16.78 0.02 4.74
C MET A 37 17.64 1.29 4.83
N GLY A 38 18.58 1.34 5.77
CA GLY A 38 19.42 2.53 5.96
C GLY A 38 18.70 3.68 6.64
N LEU A 39 17.64 3.40 7.40
CA LEU A 39 16.89 4.43 8.13
C LEU A 39 17.47 4.59 9.53
N LYS A 40 17.57 5.85 9.98
CA LYS A 40 18.04 6.16 11.32
C LYS A 40 16.96 5.91 12.38
N ASP A 41 15.70 6.05 11.99
CA ASP A 41 14.57 5.95 12.90
C ASP A 41 13.66 4.79 12.45
N ARG A 42 13.37 3.90 13.39
CA ARG A 42 12.51 2.74 13.13
C ARG A 42 11.01 3.09 13.08
N SER A 43 10.63 4.29 13.51
CA SER A 43 9.22 4.65 13.63
C SER A 43 8.49 4.59 12.28
N ARG A 44 9.17 4.92 11.17
CA ARG A 44 8.57 4.81 9.84
C ARG A 44 8.04 3.40 9.58
N ILE A 45 8.85 2.38 9.91
CA ILE A 45 8.48 0.99 9.65
C ILE A 45 7.50 0.48 10.70
N GLU A 46 7.67 0.88 11.96
CA GLU A 46 6.72 0.51 13.01
C GLU A 46 5.31 1.01 12.70
N GLN A 47 5.21 2.26 12.21
CA GLN A 47 3.92 2.82 11.81
C GLN A 47 3.36 2.15 10.56
N LEU A 48 4.24 1.81 9.60
CA LEU A 48 3.82 1.14 8.38
C LEU A 48 3.21 -0.24 8.68
N VAL A 49 3.85 -1.05 9.51
CA VAL A 49 3.32 -2.38 9.84
C VAL A 49 2.06 -2.32 10.69
N ARG A 50 1.80 -1.19 11.35
CA ARG A 50 0.54 -0.93 12.06
C ARG A 50 -0.52 -0.32 11.15
N GLU A 51 -0.20 -0.15 9.85
CA GLU A 51 -1.11 0.43 8.87
C GLU A 51 -1.48 1.89 9.18
N GLN A 52 -0.58 2.59 9.89
CA GLN A 52 -0.76 3.98 10.30
C GLN A 52 0.01 4.95 9.39
N ARG A 53 0.66 4.45 8.36
CA ARG A 53 1.46 5.24 7.43
C ARG A 53 1.39 4.60 6.05
N SER A 54 1.38 5.44 5.03
CA SER A 54 1.41 4.99 3.63
C SER A 54 2.84 4.69 3.17
N VAL A 55 2.96 3.82 2.18
CA VAL A 55 4.22 3.63 1.46
C VAL A 55 4.43 4.83 0.53
N THR A 56 5.52 5.55 0.74
CA THR A 56 5.97 6.61 -0.15
C THR A 56 6.96 6.06 -1.16
N SER A 57 7.33 6.86 -2.15
CA SER A 57 8.32 6.46 -3.16
C SER A 57 9.65 6.08 -2.53
N ASP A 58 10.12 6.85 -1.54
CA ASP A 58 11.37 6.52 -0.85
C ASP A 58 11.28 5.18 -0.12
N THR A 59 10.18 4.95 0.59
CA THR A 59 9.97 3.68 1.29
C THR A 59 9.90 2.52 0.30
N ALA A 60 9.20 2.69 -0.82
CA ALA A 60 9.08 1.66 -1.86
C ALA A 60 10.44 1.30 -2.45
N LEU A 61 11.27 2.30 -2.74
CA LEU A 61 12.61 2.07 -3.30
C LEU A 61 13.49 1.29 -2.32
N ARG A 62 13.42 1.62 -1.03
CA ARG A 62 14.22 0.95 0.00
C ARG A 62 13.72 -0.48 0.26
N LEU A 63 12.40 -0.69 0.30
CA LEU A 63 11.83 -2.03 0.44
C LEU A 63 12.21 -2.91 -0.76
N ALA A 64 12.16 -2.34 -1.96
CA ALA A 64 12.52 -3.06 -3.18
C ALA A 64 13.96 -3.56 -3.12
N ARG A 65 14.88 -2.76 -2.59
CA ARG A 65 16.28 -3.14 -2.43
C ARG A 65 16.46 -4.28 -1.44
N VAL A 66 15.79 -4.19 -0.29
CA VAL A 66 15.93 -5.20 0.76
C VAL A 66 15.33 -6.54 0.32
N PHE A 67 14.16 -6.51 -0.30
CA PHE A 67 13.42 -7.73 -0.61
C PHE A 67 13.56 -8.20 -2.05
N SER A 68 14.36 -7.50 -2.87
CA SER A 68 14.56 -7.83 -4.28
C SER A 68 13.24 -7.87 -5.05
N THR A 69 12.36 -6.94 -4.74
CA THR A 69 11.12 -6.71 -5.48
C THR A 69 11.27 -5.46 -6.33
N SER A 70 10.26 -5.16 -7.15
CA SER A 70 10.20 -3.85 -7.79
C SER A 70 9.63 -2.83 -6.81
N PRO A 71 10.02 -1.54 -6.91
CA PRO A 71 9.36 -0.51 -6.10
C PRO A 71 7.89 -0.34 -6.48
N GLU A 72 7.54 -0.57 -7.74
CA GLU A 72 6.15 -0.50 -8.21
C GLU A 72 5.25 -1.51 -7.49
N PHE A 73 5.78 -2.67 -7.12
CA PHE A 73 5.02 -3.65 -6.32
C PHE A 73 4.45 -3.01 -5.05
N TRP A 74 5.31 -2.31 -4.31
CA TRP A 74 4.90 -1.67 -3.05
C TRP A 74 3.96 -0.48 -3.28
N MET A 75 4.24 0.33 -4.30
CA MET A 75 3.39 1.45 -4.64
C MET A 75 2.01 0.97 -5.12
N ASN A 76 1.96 -0.13 -5.88
CA ASN A 76 0.70 -0.68 -6.34
C ASN A 76 -0.14 -1.23 -5.19
N LEU A 77 0.47 -1.87 -4.20
CA LEU A 77 -0.25 -2.30 -3.01
C LEU A 77 -0.90 -1.11 -2.29
N GLN A 78 -0.16 -0.02 -2.15
CA GLN A 78 -0.69 1.19 -1.52
C GLN A 78 -1.83 1.79 -2.34
N ALA A 79 -1.63 1.90 -3.65
CA ALA A 79 -2.66 2.46 -4.53
C ALA A 79 -3.94 1.64 -4.50
N GLN A 80 -3.84 0.32 -4.55
CA GLN A 80 -5.00 -0.57 -4.52
C GLN A 80 -5.76 -0.47 -3.20
N HIS A 81 -5.02 -0.41 -2.09
CA HIS A 81 -5.63 -0.20 -0.78
C HIS A 81 -6.40 1.12 -0.74
N ASP A 82 -5.74 2.21 -1.15
CA ASP A 82 -6.32 3.54 -1.11
C ASP A 82 -7.55 3.64 -2.04
N LEU A 83 -7.44 3.13 -3.26
CA LEU A 83 -8.52 3.17 -4.23
C LEU A 83 -9.74 2.38 -3.73
N SER A 84 -9.53 1.17 -3.21
CA SER A 84 -10.63 0.36 -2.72
C SER A 84 -11.29 1.01 -1.49
N ARG A 85 -10.49 1.57 -0.58
CA ARG A 85 -11.02 2.27 0.59
C ARG A 85 -11.88 3.47 0.22
N GLU A 86 -11.34 4.32 -0.68
CA GLU A 86 -12.05 5.52 -1.11
C GLU A 86 -13.29 5.18 -1.95
N ALA A 87 -13.19 4.16 -2.81
CA ALA A 87 -14.32 3.74 -3.62
C ALA A 87 -15.49 3.22 -2.77
N ILE A 88 -15.18 2.48 -1.71
CA ILE A 88 -16.19 1.98 -0.79
C ILE A 88 -16.83 3.15 -0.01
N ALA A 89 -16.00 4.05 0.49
CA ALA A 89 -16.46 5.20 1.27
C ALA A 89 -17.33 6.14 0.45
N ASN A 90 -17.05 6.26 -0.84
CA ASN A 90 -17.71 7.20 -1.76
C ASN A 90 -18.56 6.48 -2.81
N ARG A 91 -18.96 5.24 -2.54
CA ARG A 91 -19.65 4.39 -3.52
C ARG A 91 -20.84 5.07 -4.17
N GLU A 92 -21.70 5.65 -3.34
CA GLU A 92 -22.91 6.27 -3.85
C GLU A 92 -22.60 7.47 -4.74
N ALA A 93 -21.69 8.35 -4.29
CA ALA A 93 -21.30 9.51 -5.06
C ALA A 93 -20.67 9.11 -6.40
N LEU A 94 -19.79 8.10 -6.38
CA LEU A 94 -19.15 7.63 -7.61
C LEU A 94 -20.13 7.04 -8.60
N ASN A 95 -21.13 6.31 -8.10
CA ASN A 95 -22.14 5.69 -8.97
C ASN A 95 -23.07 6.72 -9.61
N HIS A 96 -23.13 7.93 -9.09
CA HIS A 96 -23.91 9.03 -9.68
C HIS A 96 -23.12 9.82 -10.74
N ILE A 97 -21.82 9.62 -10.85
CA ILE A 97 -21.00 10.31 -11.84
C ILE A 97 -21.23 9.66 -13.21
N GLN A 98 -21.65 10.46 -14.18
CA GLN A 98 -21.93 9.97 -15.52
C GLN A 98 -20.71 10.22 -16.43
N PRO A 99 -20.28 9.22 -17.19
CA PRO A 99 -19.23 9.45 -18.18
C PRO A 99 -19.65 10.48 -19.21
N LEU A 100 -18.75 11.37 -19.58
CA LEU A 100 -19.02 12.33 -20.64
C LEU A 100 -18.83 11.64 -21.99
N ARG A 101 -19.71 11.98 -22.94
CA ARG A 101 -19.56 11.49 -24.32
C ARG A 101 -18.52 12.32 -25.06
N ALA A 102 -17.67 11.64 -25.81
CA ALA A 102 -16.77 12.32 -26.71
C ALA A 102 -17.60 13.05 -27.81
N ALA A 103 -17.20 14.28 -28.10
CA ALA A 103 -17.86 15.06 -29.15
C ALA A 103 -17.50 14.50 -30.53
N GLY A 104 -18.48 14.44 -31.37
CA GLY A 104 -18.27 14.06 -32.77
C GLY A 104 -18.48 12.62 -33.10
#